data_469136869674a51bcac3951d35ed8e04
#
_entry.id   469136869674a51bcac3951d35ed8e04
#
_cell.length_a   1.000
_cell.length_b   1.000
_cell.length_c   1.000
_cell.angle_alpha   90.00
_cell.angle_beta   90.00
_cell.angle_gamma   90.00
#
_symmetry.space_group_name_H-M   'P 1'
#
loop_
_entity.id
_entity.type
_entity.pdbx_description
1 polymer ?
#
loop_
_entity_poly.entity_id
_entity_poly.type
_entity_poly.pdbx_seq_one_letter_code
_entity_poly.pdbx_strand_id
1 'polypeptide(L)'
;STRKESSAASDVYKRQNQNTNIHQRPIVKRGDKIAKGDVVADGASTDLGELALGQNMLIAFMPWNGYNFEDSILISERVVSEDRYTSIHIEELVVMARDTKLGAEEITRDIPNLSEQQLNRLDESGIIYVGAEVQPGDTLVGKVTPKGETTLTPEEKLLRAIFGEKASDVKD
;
A
#
# COMPACT_ATOMS: atom_id res chain seq x y z
N SER A 1 27.15 8.49 18.41
CA SER A 1 27.16 7.78 17.12
C SER A 1 25.74 7.30 16.85
N THR A 2 24.98 8.15 16.18
CA THR A 2 23.65 7.79 15.68
C THR A 2 23.84 6.85 14.51
N ARG A 3 23.71 5.59 14.77
CA ARG A 3 23.60 4.57 13.75
C ARG A 3 22.32 4.85 12.96
N LYS A 4 22.46 5.27 11.72
CA LYS A 4 21.36 5.25 10.76
C LYS A 4 21.04 3.78 10.48
N GLU A 5 20.21 3.19 11.27
CA GLU A 5 19.58 1.94 10.92
C GLU A 5 18.39 2.24 10.03
N SER A 6 18.66 2.38 8.77
CA SER A 6 17.65 2.45 7.75
C SER A 6 17.35 1.05 7.23
N SER A 7 16.67 0.28 8.01
CA SER A 7 15.88 -0.78 7.44
C SER A 7 14.45 -0.52 7.87
N ALA A 8 13.67 0.04 6.97
CA ALA A 8 12.25 0.26 7.21
C ALA A 8 11.55 -1.02 7.70
N ALA A 9 11.98 -2.18 7.21
CA ALA A 9 11.50 -3.49 7.66
C ALA A 9 11.88 -3.80 9.12
N SER A 10 13.08 -3.43 9.56
CA SER A 10 13.52 -3.65 10.94
C SER A 10 12.77 -2.75 11.92
N ASP A 11 12.49 -1.52 11.54
CA ASP A 11 11.75 -0.57 12.37
C ASP A 11 10.27 -0.96 12.48
N VAL A 12 9.68 -1.43 11.41
CA VAL A 12 8.30 -1.95 11.40
C VAL A 12 8.18 -3.17 12.31
N TYR A 13 9.14 -4.10 12.26
CA TYR A 13 9.12 -5.30 13.09
C TYR A 13 9.29 -4.98 14.59
N LYS A 14 10.21 -4.10 14.94
CA LYS A 14 10.54 -3.79 16.35
C LYS A 14 9.52 -2.91 17.07
N ARG A 15 8.67 -2.19 16.31
CA ARG A 15 7.72 -1.21 16.86
C ARG A 15 6.26 -1.57 16.60
N GLN A 16 6.00 -2.81 16.22
CA GLN A 16 4.64 -3.31 16.03
C GLN A 16 4.03 -3.77 17.34
N ASN A 17 2.81 -3.31 17.61
CA ASN A 17 1.93 -3.87 18.60
C ASN A 17 0.56 -4.09 17.96
N GLN A 18 0.04 -5.32 17.99
CA GLN A 18 -1.23 -5.69 17.36
C GLN A 18 -1.31 -5.30 15.87
N ASN A 19 -0.23 -5.55 15.12
CA ASN A 19 -0.08 -5.16 13.71
C ASN A 19 -0.12 -3.63 13.45
N THR A 20 0.11 -2.82 14.47
CA THR A 20 0.25 -1.37 14.32
C THR A 20 1.70 -0.93 14.47
N ASN A 21 2.13 0.02 13.67
CA ASN A 21 3.45 0.62 13.81
C ASN A 21 3.41 1.74 14.86
N ILE A 22 4.15 1.55 15.95
CA ILE A 22 4.28 2.57 16.99
C ILE A 22 5.58 3.34 16.77
N HIS A 23 5.45 4.62 16.45
CA HIS A 23 6.57 5.53 16.29
C HIS A 23 6.33 6.77 17.15
N GLN A 24 7.23 6.98 18.12
CA GLN A 24 7.20 8.17 18.99
C GLN A 24 8.37 9.09 18.65
N ARG A 25 8.04 10.36 18.40
CA ARG A 25 9.01 11.40 18.06
C ARG A 25 9.35 12.22 19.30
N PRO A 26 10.62 12.26 19.75
CA PRO A 26 11.04 13.12 20.86
C PRO A 26 10.83 14.60 20.50
N ILE A 27 10.27 15.37 21.44
CA ILE A 27 10.07 16.82 21.32
C ILE A 27 11.09 17.60 22.15
N VAL A 28 11.83 16.92 23.01
CA VAL A 28 12.89 17.51 23.85
C VAL A 28 14.27 17.30 23.26
N LYS A 29 15.18 18.20 23.56
CA LYS A 29 16.58 18.17 23.11
C LYS A 29 17.51 17.87 24.28
N ARG A 30 18.71 17.44 23.96
CA ARG A 30 19.75 17.24 24.97
C ARG A 30 20.09 18.56 25.68
N GLY A 31 19.98 18.57 27.02
CA GLY A 31 20.22 19.75 27.85
C GLY A 31 18.94 20.43 28.33
N ASP A 32 17.79 20.08 27.83
CA ASP A 32 16.51 20.62 28.30
C ASP A 32 16.22 20.16 29.73
N LYS A 33 15.74 21.07 30.56
CA LYS A 33 15.25 20.77 31.89
C LYS A 33 13.83 20.28 31.82
N ILE A 34 13.55 19.11 32.36
CA ILE A 34 12.21 18.51 32.39
C ILE A 34 11.79 18.27 33.83
N ALA A 35 10.53 18.53 34.10
CA ALA A 35 9.88 18.28 35.37
C ALA A 35 9.02 17.00 35.30
N LYS A 36 8.59 16.52 36.43
CA LYS A 36 7.65 15.39 36.50
C LYS A 36 6.32 15.78 35.89
N GLY A 37 5.88 15.07 34.88
CA GLY A 37 4.63 15.31 34.15
C GLY A 37 4.79 16.02 32.81
N ASP A 38 6.01 16.47 32.46
CA ASP A 38 6.25 17.05 31.15
C ASP A 38 6.18 16.00 30.04
N VAL A 39 5.64 16.40 28.90
CA VAL A 39 5.61 15.56 27.70
C VAL A 39 6.97 15.61 27.03
N VAL A 40 7.58 14.46 26.82
CA VAL A 40 8.93 14.35 26.25
C VAL A 40 8.95 13.79 24.83
N ALA A 41 7.86 13.16 24.40
CA ALA A 41 7.72 12.60 23.05
C ALA A 41 6.27 12.63 22.61
N ASP A 42 6.06 12.83 21.31
CA ASP A 42 4.76 12.74 20.66
C ASP A 42 4.61 11.39 19.97
N GLY A 43 3.45 10.77 20.16
CA GLY A 43 3.04 9.54 19.44
C GLY A 43 2.28 9.82 18.16
N ALA A 44 1.54 8.83 17.70
CA ALA A 44 0.66 8.99 16.55
C ALA A 44 -0.45 10.01 16.81
N SER A 45 -0.73 10.86 15.84
CA SER A 45 -1.79 11.90 15.91
C SER A 45 -1.68 12.82 17.12
N THR A 46 -0.48 13.11 17.58
CA THR A 46 -0.21 14.07 18.66
C THR A 46 0.75 15.14 18.22
N ASP A 47 0.59 16.34 18.77
CA ASP A 47 1.47 17.48 18.56
C ASP A 47 1.64 18.23 19.87
N LEU A 48 2.90 18.37 20.34
CA LEU A 48 3.27 18.98 21.63
C LEU A 48 2.47 18.42 22.82
N GLY A 49 2.20 17.13 22.81
CA GLY A 49 1.45 16.43 23.85
C GLY A 49 -0.08 16.51 23.74
N GLU A 50 -0.61 17.22 22.78
CA GLU A 50 -2.04 17.32 22.53
C GLU A 50 -2.49 16.47 21.34
N LEU A 51 -3.72 16.00 21.38
CA LEU A 51 -4.31 15.23 20.30
C LEU A 51 -4.53 16.09 19.06
N ALA A 52 -3.93 15.71 17.94
CA ALA A 52 -3.96 16.41 16.67
C ALA A 52 -4.46 15.47 15.56
N LEU A 53 -5.77 15.20 15.53
CA LEU A 53 -6.40 14.32 14.54
C LEU A 53 -6.65 14.97 13.18
N GLY A 54 -6.46 16.25 13.09
CA GLY A 54 -6.67 17.04 11.88
C GLY A 54 -6.14 18.45 12.05
N GLN A 55 -6.60 19.35 11.22
CA GLN A 55 -6.18 20.74 11.23
C GLN A 55 -7.40 21.66 11.34
N ASN A 56 -7.25 22.74 12.11
CA ASN A 56 -8.28 23.77 12.22
C ASN A 56 -8.35 24.60 10.94
N MET A 57 -9.58 24.87 10.51
CA MET A 57 -9.87 25.65 9.32
C MET A 57 -10.74 26.86 9.68
N LEU A 58 -10.49 27.96 9.00
CA LEU A 58 -11.37 29.12 9.07
C LEU A 58 -12.56 28.89 8.14
N ILE A 59 -13.77 28.96 8.70
CA ILE A 59 -15.01 28.67 7.99
C ILE A 59 -15.91 29.92 8.02
N ALA A 60 -16.51 30.24 6.88
CA ALA A 60 -17.55 31.27 6.79
C ALA A 60 -18.89 30.60 6.41
N PHE A 61 -19.94 30.87 7.17
CA PHE A 61 -21.32 30.42 6.90
C PHE A 61 -22.06 31.55 6.18
N MET A 62 -22.01 31.54 4.85
CA MET A 62 -22.64 32.56 4.02
C MET A 62 -22.91 32.03 2.61
N PRO A 63 -23.98 32.51 1.91
CA PRO A 63 -24.12 32.27 0.49
C PRO A 63 -23.00 32.95 -0.31
N TRP A 64 -22.47 32.27 -1.31
CA TRP A 64 -21.46 32.82 -2.18
C TRP A 64 -21.73 32.54 -3.65
N ASN A 65 -22.35 33.47 -4.34
CA ASN A 65 -22.67 33.41 -5.79
C ASN A 65 -23.33 32.09 -6.27
N GLY A 66 -24.04 31.39 -5.39
CA GLY A 66 -24.69 30.12 -5.70
C GLY A 66 -23.76 28.89 -5.77
N TYR A 67 -22.45 29.08 -5.62
CA TYR A 67 -21.50 27.96 -5.70
C TYR A 67 -21.51 27.04 -4.49
N ASN A 68 -22.12 27.44 -3.40
CA ASN A 68 -22.34 26.64 -2.20
C ASN A 68 -23.82 26.30 -1.97
N PHE A 69 -24.56 26.15 -3.07
CA PHE A 69 -25.98 25.77 -3.03
C PHE A 69 -26.17 24.35 -2.55
N GLU A 70 -27.17 24.12 -1.69
CA GLU A 70 -27.48 22.84 -1.02
C GLU A 70 -26.27 22.32 -0.23
N ASP A 71 -25.81 21.10 -0.56
CA ASP A 71 -24.70 20.41 0.12
C ASP A 71 -23.32 20.76 -0.45
N SER A 72 -23.26 21.72 -1.36
CA SER A 72 -22.01 22.17 -1.99
C SER A 72 -21.20 23.02 -1.02
N ILE A 73 -19.90 22.80 -1.01
CA ILE A 73 -18.94 23.56 -0.20
C ILE A 73 -17.86 24.12 -1.10
N LEU A 74 -17.57 25.40 -0.92
CA LEU A 74 -16.40 26.04 -1.51
C LEU A 74 -15.20 25.89 -0.59
N ILE A 75 -14.09 25.48 -1.15
CA ILE A 75 -12.81 25.41 -0.45
C ILE A 75 -11.79 26.31 -1.12
N SER A 76 -10.92 26.88 -0.33
CA SER A 76 -9.78 27.66 -0.84
C SER A 76 -8.77 26.73 -1.52
N GLU A 77 -8.17 27.19 -2.59
CA GLU A 77 -7.06 26.53 -3.27
C GLU A 77 -5.87 26.24 -2.32
N ARG A 78 -5.74 27.04 -1.31
CA ARG A 78 -4.77 26.87 -0.23
C ARG A 78 -4.94 25.57 0.56
N VAL A 79 -6.17 25.07 0.70
CA VAL A 79 -6.46 23.76 1.33
C VAL A 79 -5.79 22.63 0.58
N VAL A 80 -5.80 22.70 -0.74
CA VAL A 80 -5.16 21.70 -1.61
C VAL A 80 -3.64 21.84 -1.60
N SER A 81 -3.15 23.08 -1.73
CA SER A 81 -1.69 23.35 -1.79
C SER A 81 -0.95 23.05 -0.47
N GLU A 82 -1.64 23.18 0.66
CA GLU A 82 -1.11 22.89 1.99
C GLU A 82 -1.46 21.49 2.51
N ASP A 83 -2.08 20.66 1.69
CA ASP A 83 -2.50 19.28 2.05
C ASP A 83 -3.34 19.21 3.35
N ARG A 84 -4.22 20.19 3.57
CA ARG A 84 -4.96 20.31 4.83
C ARG A 84 -5.93 19.16 5.10
N TYR A 85 -6.53 18.60 4.04
CA TYR A 85 -7.47 17.48 4.11
C TYR A 85 -6.89 16.18 3.54
N THR A 86 -5.60 16.14 3.33
CA THR A 86 -4.93 14.96 2.78
C THR A 86 -4.80 13.89 3.84
N SER A 87 -5.20 12.68 3.51
CA SER A 87 -5.05 11.49 4.33
C SER A 87 -4.27 10.41 3.57
N ILE A 88 -3.54 9.61 4.32
CA ILE A 88 -2.81 8.46 3.78
C ILE A 88 -3.47 7.21 4.32
N HIS A 89 -3.92 6.35 3.39
CA HIS A 89 -4.48 5.05 3.72
C HIS A 89 -3.52 3.97 3.25
N ILE A 90 -3.16 3.07 4.16
CA ILE A 90 -2.25 1.96 3.88
C ILE A 90 -3.06 0.68 3.93
N GLU A 91 -3.08 -0.04 2.81
CA GLU A 91 -3.71 -1.35 2.69
C GLU A 91 -2.64 -2.43 2.56
N GLU A 92 -2.76 -3.48 3.35
CA GLU A 92 -1.87 -4.64 3.28
C GLU A 92 -2.60 -5.78 2.57
N LEU A 93 -2.06 -6.17 1.42
CA LEU A 93 -2.56 -7.30 0.65
C LEU A 93 -1.60 -8.47 0.81
N VAL A 94 -2.12 -9.60 1.24
CA VAL A 94 -1.33 -10.81 1.48
C VAL A 94 -1.69 -11.89 0.46
N VAL A 95 -0.69 -12.37 -0.25
CA VAL A 95 -0.80 -13.50 -1.18
C VAL A 95 0.08 -14.64 -0.69
N MET A 96 -0.46 -15.85 -0.69
CA MET A 96 0.23 -17.03 -0.22
C MET A 96 0.22 -18.12 -1.30
N ALA A 97 1.38 -18.65 -1.62
CA ALA A 97 1.52 -19.86 -2.43
C ALA A 97 1.40 -21.10 -1.52
N ARG A 98 0.49 -21.98 -1.87
CA ARG A 98 0.18 -23.21 -1.09
C ARG A 98 0.53 -24.45 -1.89
N ASP A 99 0.80 -25.53 -1.17
CA ASP A 99 0.89 -26.86 -1.79
C ASP A 99 -0.51 -27.39 -2.09
N THR A 100 -0.74 -27.78 -3.33
CA THR A 100 -1.99 -28.39 -3.76
C THR A 100 -1.76 -29.87 -4.11
N LYS A 101 -2.85 -30.65 -4.21
CA LYS A 101 -2.78 -32.07 -4.63
C LYS A 101 -2.20 -32.23 -6.03
N LEU A 102 -2.24 -31.22 -6.86
CA LEU A 102 -1.77 -31.20 -8.25
C LEU A 102 -0.36 -30.65 -8.40
N GLY A 103 0.21 -30.13 -7.34
CA GLY A 103 1.52 -29.49 -7.29
C GLY A 103 1.53 -28.23 -6.43
N ALA A 104 2.69 -27.65 -6.23
CA ALA A 104 2.86 -26.41 -5.49
C ALA A 104 2.44 -25.20 -6.35
N GLU A 105 1.76 -24.24 -5.73
CA GLU A 105 1.57 -22.92 -6.31
C GLU A 105 2.90 -22.15 -6.30
N GLU A 106 3.11 -21.31 -7.27
CA GLU A 106 4.33 -20.54 -7.42
C GLU A 106 4.01 -19.05 -7.60
N ILE A 107 4.76 -18.20 -6.91
CA ILE A 107 4.76 -16.76 -7.17
C ILE A 107 5.87 -16.47 -8.17
N THR A 108 5.49 -16.01 -9.35
CA THR A 108 6.41 -15.81 -10.46
C THR A 108 5.95 -14.67 -11.36
N ARG A 109 6.91 -14.06 -12.05
CA ARG A 109 6.65 -13.10 -13.12
C ARG A 109 6.18 -13.76 -14.41
N ASP A 110 6.48 -15.03 -14.60
CA ASP A 110 6.15 -15.78 -15.82
C ASP A 110 4.67 -16.18 -15.83
N ILE A 111 3.82 -15.23 -16.19
CA ILE A 111 2.38 -15.40 -16.31
C ILE A 111 2.00 -15.50 -17.78
N PRO A 112 1.47 -16.65 -18.26
CA PRO A 112 1.29 -16.90 -19.68
C PRO A 112 0.22 -16.02 -20.35
N ASN A 113 -0.75 -15.51 -19.61
CA ASN A 113 -1.93 -14.81 -20.16
C ASN A 113 -1.84 -13.27 -20.04
N LEU A 114 -0.75 -12.73 -19.53
CA LEU A 114 -0.55 -11.29 -19.39
C LEU A 114 0.44 -10.75 -20.41
N SER A 115 0.21 -9.51 -20.84
CA SER A 115 1.13 -8.79 -21.73
C SER A 115 2.40 -8.36 -20.97
N GLU A 116 3.49 -8.19 -21.69
CA GLU A 116 4.73 -7.67 -21.09
C GLU A 116 4.55 -6.31 -20.43
N GLN A 117 3.66 -5.47 -20.93
CA GLN A 117 3.37 -4.18 -20.33
C GLN A 117 2.76 -4.30 -18.93
N GLN A 118 1.92 -5.29 -18.70
CA GLN A 118 1.34 -5.58 -17.39
C GLN A 118 2.38 -6.19 -16.45
N LEU A 119 3.32 -6.96 -16.99
CA LEU A 119 4.38 -7.63 -16.22
C LEU A 119 5.60 -6.73 -15.94
N ASN A 120 5.76 -5.61 -16.64
CA ASN A 120 6.91 -4.72 -16.48
C ASN A 120 7.08 -4.13 -15.09
N ARG A 121 6.00 -4.05 -14.32
CA ARG A 121 6.03 -3.53 -12.95
C ARG A 121 6.37 -4.58 -11.91
N LEU A 122 6.43 -5.85 -12.30
CA LEU A 122 6.82 -6.95 -11.43
C LEU A 122 8.34 -7.13 -11.46
N ASP A 123 8.91 -7.43 -10.31
CA ASP A 123 10.31 -7.82 -10.18
C ASP A 123 10.54 -9.29 -10.63
N GLU A 124 11.77 -9.77 -10.55
CA GLU A 124 12.12 -11.14 -10.92
C GLU A 124 11.39 -12.18 -10.06
N SER A 125 10.96 -11.82 -8.86
CA SER A 125 10.19 -12.67 -7.94
C SER A 125 8.70 -12.69 -8.24
N GLY A 126 8.22 -11.89 -9.20
CA GLY A 126 6.80 -11.77 -9.51
C GLY A 126 6.01 -10.86 -8.59
N ILE A 127 6.68 -10.01 -7.82
CA ILE A 127 6.07 -9.03 -6.92
C ILE A 127 6.35 -7.63 -7.48
N ILE A 128 5.38 -6.73 -7.35
CA ILE A 128 5.55 -5.35 -7.79
C ILE A 128 6.73 -4.69 -7.07
N TYR A 129 7.54 -3.92 -7.81
CA TYR A 129 8.69 -3.25 -7.22
C TYR A 129 8.28 -2.06 -6.33
N VAL A 130 9.11 -1.79 -5.33
CA VAL A 130 8.88 -0.69 -4.39
C VAL A 130 8.95 0.66 -5.12
N GLY A 131 7.95 1.51 -4.88
CA GLY A 131 7.83 2.82 -5.53
C GLY A 131 7.01 2.84 -6.81
N ALA A 132 6.46 1.70 -7.25
CA ALA A 132 5.59 1.66 -8.42
C ALA A 132 4.25 2.36 -8.14
N GLU A 133 3.82 3.20 -9.06
CA GLU A 133 2.46 3.74 -9.06
C GLU A 133 1.51 2.70 -9.63
N VAL A 134 0.42 2.43 -8.91
CA VAL A 134 -0.58 1.43 -9.29
C VAL A 134 -1.92 2.07 -9.57
N GLN A 135 -2.64 1.46 -10.51
CA GLN A 135 -4.00 1.84 -10.88
C GLN A 135 -4.92 0.63 -10.76
N PRO A 136 -6.25 0.85 -10.66
CA PRO A 136 -7.21 -0.25 -10.67
C PRO A 136 -7.02 -1.15 -11.89
N GLY A 137 -6.90 -2.45 -11.66
CA GLY A 137 -6.64 -3.45 -12.68
C GLY A 137 -5.17 -3.81 -12.93
N ASP A 138 -4.22 -3.12 -12.29
CA ASP A 138 -2.80 -3.46 -12.38
C ASP A 138 -2.49 -4.73 -11.59
N THR A 139 -1.58 -5.53 -12.13
CA THR A 139 -1.09 -6.73 -11.48
C THR A 139 -0.07 -6.38 -10.40
N LEU A 140 -0.34 -6.81 -9.17
CA LEU A 140 0.54 -6.58 -8.02
C LEU A 140 1.46 -7.78 -7.74
N VAL A 141 0.93 -8.97 -7.90
CA VAL A 141 1.67 -10.23 -7.69
C VAL A 141 1.25 -11.23 -8.75
N GLY A 142 2.22 -11.89 -9.37
CA GLY A 142 1.99 -12.99 -10.30
C GLY A 142 2.01 -14.31 -9.56
N LYS A 143 0.91 -15.05 -9.56
CA LYS A 143 0.78 -16.35 -8.97
C LYS A 143 0.21 -17.34 -9.96
N VAL A 144 0.82 -18.51 -10.06
CA VAL A 144 0.35 -19.61 -10.91
C VAL A 144 -0.02 -20.81 -10.06
N THR A 145 -1.12 -21.45 -10.43
CA THR A 145 -1.65 -22.63 -9.75
C THR A 145 -1.72 -23.78 -10.77
N PRO A 146 -1.22 -24.99 -10.47
CA PRO A 146 -1.37 -26.14 -11.35
C PRO A 146 -2.84 -26.48 -11.59
N LYS A 147 -3.20 -26.68 -12.87
CA LYS A 147 -4.53 -27.18 -13.26
C LYS A 147 -4.55 -28.71 -13.23
N GLY A 148 -5.69 -29.27 -12.79
CA GLY A 148 -5.97 -30.69 -12.95
C GLY A 148 -6.17 -31.07 -14.41
N GLU A 149 -6.09 -32.38 -14.70
CA GLU A 149 -6.44 -32.91 -16.00
C GLU A 149 -7.92 -32.66 -16.31
N THR A 150 -8.19 -31.56 -17.01
CA THR A 150 -9.48 -31.28 -17.64
C THR A 150 -9.38 -31.51 -19.12
N THR A 151 -10.45 -32.02 -19.74
CA THR A 151 -10.58 -32.08 -21.19
C THR A 151 -10.36 -30.68 -21.76
N LEU A 152 -9.26 -30.54 -22.48
CA LEU A 152 -8.88 -29.27 -23.12
C LEU A 152 -9.96 -28.82 -24.11
N THR A 153 -10.42 -27.58 -23.99
CA THR A 153 -11.24 -26.95 -25.01
C THR A 153 -10.43 -26.75 -26.31
N PRO A 154 -11.07 -26.61 -27.49
CA PRO A 154 -10.36 -26.35 -28.73
C PRO A 154 -9.45 -25.11 -28.66
N GLU A 155 -9.86 -24.09 -27.90
CA GLU A 155 -9.09 -22.86 -27.69
C GLU A 155 -7.84 -23.09 -26.82
N GLU A 156 -7.96 -23.91 -25.78
CA GLU A 156 -6.83 -24.31 -24.94
C GLU A 156 -5.83 -25.19 -25.71
N LYS A 157 -6.31 -26.03 -26.63
CA LYS A 157 -5.43 -26.80 -27.54
C LYS A 157 -4.64 -25.89 -28.48
N LEU A 158 -5.26 -24.81 -28.97
CA LEU A 158 -4.60 -23.83 -29.82
C LEU A 158 -3.54 -23.04 -29.03
N LEU A 159 -3.85 -22.59 -27.82
CA LEU A 159 -2.92 -21.90 -26.93
C LEU A 159 -1.73 -22.80 -26.56
N ARG A 160 -1.98 -24.07 -26.32
CA ARG A 160 -0.94 -25.07 -26.04
C ARG A 160 0.01 -25.26 -27.23
N ALA A 161 -0.51 -25.24 -28.45
CA ALA A 161 0.28 -25.35 -29.67
C ALA A 161 1.14 -24.09 -29.92
N ILE A 162 0.66 -22.89 -29.54
CA ILE A 162 1.33 -21.62 -29.81
C ILE A 162 2.30 -21.26 -28.69
N PHE A 163 1.91 -21.42 -27.41
CA PHE A 163 2.65 -20.95 -26.23
C PHE A 163 3.31 -22.08 -25.41
N GLY A 164 3.18 -23.33 -25.82
CA GLY A 164 3.72 -24.50 -25.13
C GLY A 164 2.84 -25.03 -23.99
N GLU A 165 3.30 -26.10 -23.36
CA GLU A 165 2.51 -26.82 -22.36
C GLU A 165 2.18 -26.03 -21.10
N LYS A 166 3.04 -25.08 -20.73
CA LYS A 166 2.86 -24.28 -19.50
C LYS A 166 1.61 -23.41 -19.51
N ALA A 167 1.17 -22.91 -20.65
CA ALA A 167 0.04 -22.01 -20.74
C ALA A 167 -1.32 -22.64 -20.45
N SER A 168 -1.44 -23.96 -20.52
CA SER A 168 -2.68 -24.70 -20.29
C SER A 168 -2.74 -25.43 -18.96
N ASP A 169 -1.59 -25.66 -18.33
CA ASP A 169 -1.48 -26.46 -17.11
C ASP A 169 -1.51 -25.63 -15.83
N VAL A 170 -1.55 -24.32 -15.95
CA VAL A 170 -1.58 -23.38 -14.82
C VAL A 170 -2.74 -22.42 -14.90
N LYS A 171 -3.24 -22.03 -13.74
CA LYS A 171 -4.21 -20.94 -13.56
C LYS A 171 -3.50 -19.78 -12.88
N ASP A 172 -3.59 -18.63 -13.47
CA ASP A 172 -3.08 -17.34 -12.98
C ASP A 172 -4.11 -16.57 -12.12
#